data_08b0a332b339cd97732862a1252e2bc3
#
_entry.id   08b0a332b339cd97732862a1252e2bc3
#
_cell.length_a   1.000
_cell.length_b   1.000
_cell.length_c   1.000
_cell.angle_alpha   90.00
_cell.angle_beta   90.00
_cell.angle_gamma   90.00
#
_symmetry.space_group_name_H-M   'P 1'
#
loop_
_entity.id
_entity.type
_entity.pdbx_description
1 polymer ?
#
loop_
_entity_poly.entity_id
_entity_poly.type
_entity_poly.pdbx_seq_one_letter_code
_entity_poly.pdbx_strand_id
1 'polypeptide(L)'
;LASKVRVLLAMWLTRLRRTLGLFCFFYATLHLLSFIGFDHGFLIDEIAKDISKRPFVTVGFAAFLLLIPLAATSNSLAIRKLGGRKWQELHRNIYLISILACVHYFWLSKANALMWPLAYSLAVAALLGWRVRERKRKAVPVPQIQGVKPLTFFKKKPD
;
A
#
# COMPACT_ATOMS: atom_id res chain seq x y z
N LEU A 1 19.77 23.41 -10.98
CA LEU A 1 19.60 22.11 -11.70
C LEU A 1 19.10 20.99 -10.78
N ALA A 2 19.71 20.78 -9.61
CA ALA A 2 19.36 19.69 -8.68
C ALA A 2 17.90 19.73 -8.17
N SER A 3 17.31 20.90 -7.96
CA SER A 3 15.92 21.04 -7.53
C SER A 3 14.92 20.63 -8.61
N LYS A 4 15.15 21.01 -9.86
CA LYS A 4 14.30 20.62 -11.01
C LYS A 4 14.35 19.12 -11.25
N VAL A 5 15.52 18.49 -11.17
CA VAL A 5 15.69 17.05 -11.31
C VAL A 5 14.94 16.29 -10.20
N ARG A 6 15.00 16.75 -8.94
CA ARG A 6 14.23 16.15 -7.83
C ARG A 6 12.72 16.24 -8.05
N VAL A 7 12.22 17.37 -8.54
CA VAL A 7 10.77 17.52 -8.83
C VAL A 7 10.34 16.60 -9.96
N LEU A 8 11.11 16.51 -11.05
CA LEU A 8 10.83 15.62 -12.16
C LEU A 8 10.84 14.14 -11.73
N LEU A 9 11.84 13.73 -10.95
CA LEU A 9 11.89 12.38 -10.38
C LEU A 9 10.71 12.09 -9.47
N ALA A 10 10.32 13.03 -8.61
CA ALA A 10 9.16 12.86 -7.74
C ALA A 10 7.85 12.72 -8.54
N MET A 11 7.67 13.50 -9.60
CA MET A 11 6.52 13.39 -10.50
C MET A 11 6.51 12.05 -11.25
N TRP A 12 7.65 11.59 -11.72
CA TRP A 12 7.81 10.30 -12.40
C TRP A 12 7.48 9.13 -11.46
N LEU A 13 8.05 9.14 -10.26
CA LEU A 13 7.79 8.13 -9.23
C LEU A 13 6.31 8.09 -8.80
N THR A 14 5.61 9.23 -8.75
CA THR A 14 4.17 9.25 -8.44
C THR A 14 3.32 8.65 -9.54
N ARG A 15 3.69 8.82 -10.81
CA ARG A 15 3.01 8.17 -11.95
C ARG A 15 3.25 6.66 -11.93
N LEU A 16 4.51 6.24 -11.75
CA LEU A 16 4.87 4.82 -11.68
C LEU A 16 4.17 4.07 -10.56
N ARG A 17 3.96 4.72 -9.40
CA ARG A 17 3.28 4.10 -8.25
C ARG A 17 1.88 3.56 -8.62
N ARG A 18 1.09 4.34 -9.37
CA ARG A 18 -0.24 3.92 -9.79
C ARG A 18 -0.16 2.72 -10.74
N THR A 19 0.69 2.82 -11.75
CA THR A 19 0.89 1.76 -12.73
C THR A 19 1.37 0.47 -12.09
N LEU A 20 2.38 0.55 -11.24
CA LEU A 20 2.89 -0.61 -10.49
C LEU A 20 1.83 -1.23 -9.57
N GLY A 21 1.01 -0.41 -8.90
CA GLY A 21 -0.08 -0.92 -8.06
C GLY A 21 -1.16 -1.67 -8.86
N LEU A 22 -1.51 -1.18 -10.05
CA LEU A 22 -2.46 -1.86 -10.94
C LEU A 22 -1.87 -3.15 -11.53
N PHE A 23 -0.59 -3.17 -11.90
CA PHE A 23 0.08 -4.41 -12.31
C PHE A 23 0.14 -5.43 -11.16
N CYS A 24 0.41 -4.98 -9.93
CA CYS A 24 0.36 -5.85 -8.76
C CYS A 24 -1.02 -6.50 -8.61
N PHE A 25 -2.10 -5.73 -8.73
CA PHE A 25 -3.47 -6.26 -8.72
C PHE A 25 -3.73 -7.24 -9.86
N PHE A 26 -3.28 -6.91 -11.08
CA PHE A 26 -3.43 -7.78 -12.24
C PHE A 26 -2.76 -9.14 -12.02
N TYR A 27 -1.49 -9.16 -11.58
CA TYR A 27 -0.79 -10.42 -11.32
C TYR A 27 -1.36 -11.19 -10.12
N ALA A 28 -1.82 -10.49 -9.08
CA ALA A 28 -2.53 -11.13 -7.96
C ALA A 28 -3.84 -11.79 -8.42
N THR A 29 -4.55 -11.17 -9.38
CA THR A 29 -5.76 -11.75 -9.99
C THR A 29 -5.42 -12.99 -10.81
N LEU A 30 -4.37 -12.95 -11.64
CA LEU A 30 -3.91 -14.12 -12.38
C LEU A 30 -3.48 -15.26 -11.45
N HIS A 31 -2.79 -14.94 -10.36
CA HIS A 31 -2.40 -15.93 -9.35
C HIS A 31 -3.63 -16.58 -8.68
N LEU A 32 -4.63 -15.79 -8.31
CA LEU A 32 -5.88 -16.32 -7.77
C LEU A 32 -6.62 -17.21 -8.79
N LEU A 33 -6.68 -16.79 -10.06
CA LEU A 33 -7.31 -17.57 -11.13
C LEU A 33 -6.57 -18.88 -11.37
N SER A 34 -5.23 -18.90 -11.28
CA SER A 34 -4.45 -20.14 -11.37
C SER A 34 -4.80 -21.09 -10.24
N PHE A 35 -4.89 -20.59 -9.00
CA PHE A 35 -5.32 -21.40 -7.85
C PHE A 35 -6.72 -21.97 -8.03
N ILE A 36 -7.68 -21.17 -8.48
CA ILE A 36 -9.06 -21.59 -8.72
C ILE A 36 -9.16 -22.63 -9.84
N GLY A 37 -8.45 -22.40 -10.95
CA GLY A 37 -8.56 -23.21 -12.15
C GLY A 37 -7.72 -24.48 -12.11
N PHE A 38 -6.42 -24.37 -11.76
CA PHE A 38 -5.49 -25.50 -11.85
C PHE A 38 -5.51 -26.37 -10.59
N ASP A 39 -5.66 -25.78 -9.39
CA ASP A 39 -5.62 -26.54 -8.15
C ASP A 39 -7.00 -27.13 -7.79
N HIS A 40 -8.09 -26.43 -8.14
CA HIS A 40 -9.45 -26.79 -7.73
C HIS A 40 -10.45 -27.02 -8.85
N GLY A 41 -10.08 -26.88 -10.14
CA GLY A 41 -10.97 -27.11 -11.27
C GLY A 41 -12.31 -26.36 -11.19
N PHE A 42 -12.31 -25.15 -10.59
CA PHE A 42 -13.50 -24.31 -10.34
C PHE A 42 -14.53 -24.90 -9.35
N LEU A 43 -14.16 -25.87 -8.53
CA LEU A 43 -15.04 -26.46 -7.52
C LEU A 43 -15.10 -25.54 -6.28
N ILE A 44 -16.21 -24.82 -6.14
CA ILE A 44 -16.39 -23.79 -5.09
C ILE A 44 -16.28 -24.39 -3.68
N ASP A 45 -16.80 -25.60 -3.47
CA ASP A 45 -16.76 -26.27 -2.16
C ASP A 45 -15.33 -26.61 -1.73
N GLU A 46 -14.47 -26.99 -2.65
CA GLU A 46 -13.06 -27.28 -2.37
C GLU A 46 -12.27 -26.01 -2.10
N ILE A 47 -12.53 -24.95 -2.87
CA ILE A 47 -11.94 -23.63 -2.65
C ILE A 47 -12.30 -23.10 -1.26
N ALA A 48 -13.59 -23.19 -0.86
CA ALA A 48 -14.05 -22.76 0.45
C ALA A 48 -13.42 -23.58 1.59
N LYS A 49 -13.27 -24.90 1.42
CA LYS A 49 -12.57 -25.78 2.36
C LYS A 49 -11.09 -25.39 2.52
N ASP A 50 -10.41 -25.13 1.41
CA ASP A 50 -8.99 -24.74 1.44
C ASP A 50 -8.78 -23.37 2.10
N ILE A 51 -9.61 -22.38 1.78
CA ILE A 51 -9.56 -21.07 2.43
C ILE A 51 -9.76 -21.20 3.95
N SER A 52 -10.67 -22.08 4.41
CA SER A 52 -10.96 -22.24 5.83
C SER A 52 -9.94 -23.11 6.59
N LYS A 53 -9.35 -24.11 5.92
CA LYS A 53 -8.48 -25.11 6.57
C LYS A 53 -7.00 -24.77 6.48
N ARG A 54 -6.59 -23.98 5.48
CA ARG A 54 -5.18 -23.66 5.24
C ARG A 54 -4.92 -22.17 5.55
N PRO A 55 -4.36 -21.84 6.71
CA PRO A 55 -4.21 -20.45 7.15
C PRO A 55 -3.36 -19.59 6.19
N PHE A 56 -2.41 -20.20 5.47
CA PHE A 56 -1.64 -19.45 4.47
C PHE A 56 -2.51 -19.03 3.26
N VAL A 57 -3.48 -19.86 2.83
CA VAL A 57 -4.43 -19.51 1.77
C VAL A 57 -5.34 -18.38 2.24
N THR A 58 -5.84 -18.47 3.48
CA THR A 58 -6.68 -17.43 4.10
C THR A 58 -5.97 -16.08 4.12
N VAL A 59 -4.69 -16.05 4.51
CA VAL A 59 -3.88 -14.81 4.54
C VAL A 59 -3.70 -14.21 3.14
N GLY A 60 -3.40 -15.04 2.14
CA GLY A 60 -3.29 -14.62 0.74
C GLY A 60 -4.61 -14.06 0.19
N PHE A 61 -5.72 -14.77 0.48
CA PHE A 61 -7.06 -14.34 0.08
C PHE A 61 -7.46 -13.02 0.75
N ALA A 62 -7.18 -12.84 2.06
CA ALA A 62 -7.41 -11.58 2.77
C ALA A 62 -6.60 -10.43 2.17
N ALA A 63 -5.34 -10.64 1.82
CA ALA A 63 -4.51 -9.65 1.14
C ALA A 63 -5.11 -9.24 -0.22
N PHE A 64 -5.62 -10.20 -0.98
CA PHE A 64 -6.28 -9.95 -2.26
C PHE A 64 -7.57 -9.14 -2.09
N LEU A 65 -8.43 -9.49 -1.12
CA LEU A 65 -9.66 -8.73 -0.83
C LEU A 65 -9.38 -7.27 -0.47
N LEU A 66 -8.32 -7.02 0.31
CA LEU A 66 -7.88 -5.66 0.63
C LEU A 66 -7.32 -4.92 -0.58
N LEU A 67 -6.78 -5.62 -1.56
CA LEU A 67 -6.21 -5.02 -2.77
C LEU A 67 -7.30 -4.54 -3.75
N ILE A 68 -8.47 -5.18 -3.77
CA ILE A 68 -9.61 -4.81 -4.63
C ILE A 68 -10.01 -3.34 -4.49
N PRO A 69 -10.34 -2.81 -3.30
CA PRO A 69 -10.72 -1.42 -3.16
C PRO A 69 -9.60 -0.44 -3.53
N LEU A 70 -8.33 -0.81 -3.34
CA LEU A 70 -7.21 0.01 -3.77
C LEU A 70 -7.15 0.12 -5.29
N ALA A 71 -7.32 -1.00 -6.00
CA ALA A 71 -7.35 -1.03 -7.45
C ALA A 71 -8.56 -0.26 -8.01
N ALA A 72 -9.76 -0.51 -7.48
CA ALA A 72 -11.00 0.15 -7.88
C ALA A 72 -10.96 1.68 -7.69
N THR A 73 -10.28 2.15 -6.65
CA THR A 73 -10.14 3.58 -6.36
C THR A 73 -8.87 4.23 -6.93
N SER A 74 -8.12 3.50 -7.74
CA SER A 74 -6.89 3.99 -8.39
C SER A 74 -7.18 4.83 -9.65
N ASN A 75 -8.22 5.66 -9.62
CA ASN A 75 -8.59 6.56 -10.72
C ASN A 75 -8.88 7.99 -10.21
N SER A 76 -8.84 8.97 -11.12
CA SER A 76 -9.07 10.38 -10.79
C SER A 76 -10.49 10.68 -10.32
N LEU A 77 -11.48 9.92 -10.79
CA LEU A 77 -12.87 10.08 -10.38
C LEU A 77 -13.07 9.66 -8.93
N ALA A 78 -12.45 8.54 -8.52
CA ALA A 78 -12.49 8.08 -7.14
C ALA A 78 -11.82 9.09 -6.18
N ILE A 79 -10.68 9.69 -6.56
CA ILE A 79 -10.02 10.72 -5.76
C ILE A 79 -10.94 11.94 -5.58
N ARG A 80 -11.64 12.36 -6.64
CA ARG A 80 -12.59 13.48 -6.57
C ARG A 80 -13.81 13.16 -5.70
N LYS A 81 -14.37 11.95 -5.82
CA LYS A 81 -15.56 11.53 -5.05
C LYS A 81 -15.27 11.30 -3.58
N LEU A 82 -14.17 10.63 -3.24
CA LEU A 82 -13.78 10.30 -1.86
C LEU A 82 -13.15 11.49 -1.12
N GLY A 83 -12.56 12.42 -1.86
CA GLY A 83 -11.67 13.44 -1.32
C GLY A 83 -10.28 12.89 -0.99
N GLY A 84 -9.26 13.73 -1.09
CA GLY A 84 -7.87 13.33 -0.97
C GLY A 84 -7.51 12.67 0.37
N ARG A 85 -8.13 13.11 1.48
CA ARG A 85 -7.88 12.56 2.82
C ARG A 85 -8.37 11.12 2.96
N LYS A 86 -9.63 10.84 2.65
CA LYS A 86 -10.23 9.50 2.73
C LYS A 86 -9.55 8.53 1.75
N TRP A 87 -9.24 9.02 0.54
CA TRP A 87 -8.50 8.25 -0.43
C TRP A 87 -7.11 7.83 0.09
N GLN A 88 -6.36 8.74 0.73
CA GLN A 88 -5.07 8.41 1.33
C GLN A 88 -5.19 7.44 2.50
N GLU A 89 -6.22 7.55 3.32
CA GLU A 89 -6.50 6.62 4.43
C GLU A 89 -6.74 5.21 3.90
N LEU A 90 -7.58 5.07 2.87
CA LEU A 90 -7.83 3.78 2.21
C LEU A 90 -6.53 3.19 1.63
N HIS A 91 -5.75 4.00 0.90
CA HIS A 91 -4.52 3.53 0.27
C HIS A 91 -3.37 3.25 1.26
N ARG A 92 -3.50 3.59 2.54
CA ARG A 92 -2.57 3.14 3.59
C ARG A 92 -2.63 1.63 3.83
N ASN A 93 -3.73 0.97 3.48
CA ASN A 93 -3.87 -0.48 3.60
C ASN A 93 -2.83 -1.24 2.76
N ILE A 94 -2.15 -0.58 1.81
CA ILE A 94 -1.03 -1.18 1.07
C ILE A 94 0.09 -1.68 2.01
N TYR A 95 0.29 -1.05 3.16
CA TYR A 95 1.29 -1.51 4.13
C TYR A 95 0.89 -2.83 4.78
N LEU A 96 -0.40 -2.96 5.15
CA LEU A 96 -0.94 -4.22 5.68
C LEU A 96 -0.90 -5.30 4.61
N ILE A 97 -1.32 -5.00 3.38
CA ILE A 97 -1.27 -5.93 2.24
C ILE A 97 0.16 -6.44 2.02
N SER A 98 1.17 -5.56 2.07
CA SER A 98 2.56 -5.95 1.90
C SER A 98 3.03 -6.92 2.99
N ILE A 99 2.62 -6.71 4.24
CA ILE A 99 2.93 -7.61 5.35
C ILE A 99 2.25 -8.97 5.15
N LEU A 100 0.95 -8.97 4.81
CA LEU A 100 0.19 -10.20 4.56
C LEU A 100 0.78 -10.99 3.38
N ALA A 101 1.20 -10.31 2.32
CA ALA A 101 1.85 -10.96 1.18
C ALA A 101 3.19 -11.61 1.57
N CYS A 102 4.01 -10.95 2.40
CA CYS A 102 5.24 -11.53 2.92
C CYS A 102 4.97 -12.77 3.79
N VAL A 103 3.98 -12.70 4.69
CA VAL A 103 3.57 -13.83 5.54
C VAL A 103 3.06 -14.99 4.69
N HIS A 104 2.20 -14.71 3.71
CA HIS A 104 1.68 -15.72 2.77
C HIS A 104 2.81 -16.43 2.02
N TYR A 105 3.75 -15.66 1.46
CA TYR A 105 4.88 -16.20 0.71
C TYR A 105 5.83 -17.00 1.60
N PHE A 106 6.12 -16.51 2.81
CA PHE A 106 6.96 -17.21 3.77
C PHE A 106 6.39 -18.56 4.19
N TRP A 107 5.08 -18.60 4.44
CA TRP A 107 4.39 -19.84 4.85
C TRP A 107 4.30 -20.88 3.73
N LEU A 108 4.18 -20.42 2.49
CA LEU A 108 4.11 -21.31 1.33
C LEU A 108 5.48 -21.90 0.96
N SER A 109 6.58 -21.23 1.35
CA SER A 109 7.92 -21.61 0.94
C SER A 109 8.46 -22.79 1.75
N LYS A 110 9.04 -23.77 1.04
CA LYS A 110 9.73 -24.91 1.64
C LYS A 110 11.06 -24.46 2.26
N ALA A 111 11.57 -25.22 3.24
CA ALA A 111 12.78 -24.88 3.98
C ALA A 111 14.02 -24.60 3.11
N ASN A 112 14.16 -25.29 1.97
CA ASN A 112 15.26 -25.12 1.02
C ASN A 112 15.14 -23.89 0.11
N ALA A 113 13.98 -23.21 0.09
CA ALA A 113 13.69 -22.05 -0.76
C ALA A 113 13.44 -20.76 0.04
N LEU A 114 13.82 -20.72 1.32
CA LEU A 114 13.56 -19.58 2.22
C LEU A 114 14.34 -18.31 1.89
N MET A 115 15.39 -18.40 1.08
CA MET A 115 16.25 -17.25 0.76
C MET A 115 15.46 -16.11 0.11
N TRP A 116 14.59 -16.40 -0.85
CA TRP A 116 13.79 -15.40 -1.56
C TRP A 116 12.72 -14.74 -0.68
N PRO A 117 11.88 -15.50 0.07
CA PRO A 117 10.93 -14.89 1.01
C PRO A 117 11.61 -14.02 2.07
N LEU A 118 12.76 -14.43 2.58
CA LEU A 118 13.54 -13.63 3.53
C LEU A 118 14.05 -12.33 2.89
N ALA A 119 14.61 -12.39 1.68
CA ALA A 119 15.09 -11.21 0.97
C ALA A 119 13.98 -10.19 0.74
N TYR A 120 12.80 -10.63 0.25
CA TYR A 120 11.65 -9.75 0.05
C TYR A 120 11.09 -9.21 1.37
N SER A 121 11.00 -10.05 2.41
CA SER A 121 10.53 -9.61 3.73
C SER A 121 11.46 -8.58 4.36
N LEU A 122 12.77 -8.76 4.25
CA LEU A 122 13.76 -7.78 4.68
C LEU A 122 13.66 -6.47 3.91
N ALA A 123 13.50 -6.52 2.59
CA ALA A 123 13.30 -5.32 1.76
C ALA A 123 12.04 -4.55 2.18
N VAL A 124 10.92 -5.25 2.37
CA VAL A 124 9.67 -4.63 2.86
C VAL A 124 9.85 -4.04 4.25
N ALA A 125 10.47 -4.78 5.18
CA ALA A 125 10.74 -4.30 6.54
C ALA A 125 11.65 -3.06 6.55
N ALA A 126 12.70 -3.04 5.73
CA ALA A 126 13.59 -1.88 5.58
C ALA A 126 12.84 -0.65 5.06
N LEU A 127 12.01 -0.82 4.01
CA LEU A 127 11.21 0.27 3.44
C LEU A 127 10.16 0.80 4.42
N LEU A 128 9.48 -0.09 5.15
CA LEU A 128 8.51 0.30 6.17
C LEU A 128 9.18 0.99 7.34
N GLY A 129 10.30 0.47 7.82
CA GLY A 129 11.12 1.06 8.89
C GLY A 129 11.62 2.46 8.52
N TRP A 130 12.16 2.62 7.32
CA TRP A 130 12.54 3.93 6.78
C TRP A 130 11.37 4.91 6.79
N ARG A 131 10.20 4.46 6.32
CA ARG A 131 9.00 5.31 6.27
C ARG A 131 8.50 5.73 7.64
N VAL A 132 8.52 4.82 8.62
CA VAL A 132 8.17 5.12 10.02
C VAL A 132 9.15 6.13 10.61
N ARG A 133 10.46 5.93 10.39
CA ARG A 133 11.51 6.84 10.84
C ARG A 133 11.34 8.25 10.25
N GLU A 134 11.07 8.33 8.95
CA GLU A 134 10.85 9.60 8.26
C GLU A 134 9.59 10.33 8.75
N ARG A 135 8.52 9.60 9.08
CA ARG A 135 7.31 10.17 9.69
C ARG A 135 7.61 10.75 11.08
N LYS A 136 8.33 10.02 11.92
CA LYS A 136 8.73 10.49 13.26
C LYS A 136 9.63 11.74 13.16
N ARG A 137 10.54 11.77 12.20
CA ARG A 137 11.44 12.90 11.97
C ARG A 137 10.67 14.18 11.56
N LYS A 138 9.62 14.04 10.75
CA LYS A 138 8.76 15.17 10.32
C LYS A 138 7.74 15.59 11.38
N ALA A 139 7.46 14.76 12.35
CA ALA A 139 6.54 15.03 13.46
C ALA A 139 7.20 15.78 14.62
N VAL A 140 8.50 16.07 14.58
CA VAL A 140 9.17 16.93 15.57
C VAL A 140 8.58 18.34 15.43
N PRO A 141 7.95 18.90 16.50
CA PRO A 141 7.36 20.21 16.44
C PRO A 141 8.44 21.25 16.09
N VAL A 142 8.17 22.07 15.08
CA VAL A 142 8.96 23.28 14.86
C VAL A 142 8.84 24.11 16.14
N PRO A 143 9.94 24.52 16.78
CA PRO A 143 9.87 25.38 17.96
C PRO A 143 9.01 26.59 17.63
N GLN A 144 7.93 26.79 18.37
CA GLN A 144 7.15 28.02 18.28
C GLN A 144 8.08 29.15 18.75
N ILE A 145 8.49 30.00 17.81
CA ILE A 145 9.25 31.21 18.16
C ILE A 145 8.26 32.07 18.94
N GLN A 146 8.36 32.02 20.28
CA GLN A 146 7.57 32.87 21.17
C GLN A 146 7.95 34.33 20.83
N GLY A 147 6.96 35.08 20.36
CA GLY A 147 7.15 36.53 20.11
C GLY A 147 6.77 37.03 18.73
N VAL A 148 6.49 36.18 17.76
CA VAL A 148 5.97 36.65 16.47
C VAL A 148 4.48 36.90 16.60
N LYS A 149 4.06 38.18 16.72
CA LYS A 149 2.65 38.56 16.61
C LYS A 149 2.12 38.12 15.23
N PRO A 150 0.94 37.45 15.17
CA PRO A 150 0.33 37.10 13.88
C PRO A 150 0.10 38.40 13.08
N LEU A 151 0.61 38.41 11.85
CA LEU A 151 0.36 39.53 10.93
C LEU A 151 -1.15 39.48 10.57
N THR A 152 -1.93 40.42 11.15
CA THR A 152 -3.33 40.61 10.80
C THR A 152 -3.43 41.41 9.50
N PHE A 153 -3.43 40.70 8.37
CA PHE A 153 -3.51 41.33 7.04
C PHE A 153 -4.89 41.91 6.69
N PHE A 154 -5.92 41.53 7.43
CA PHE A 154 -7.28 42.03 7.19
C PHE A 154 -7.94 42.46 8.50
N LYS A 155 -7.92 43.76 8.77
CA LYS A 155 -8.84 44.37 9.71
C LYS A 155 -10.17 44.60 8.94
N LYS A 156 -11.19 43.80 9.23
CA LYS A 156 -12.55 44.05 8.71
C LYS A 156 -12.95 45.45 9.17
N LYS A 157 -13.28 46.33 8.20
CA LYS A 157 -13.75 47.68 8.48
C LYS A 157 -15.12 47.55 9.18
N PRO A 158 -15.37 48.20 10.31
CA PRO A 158 -16.72 48.20 10.89
C PRO A 158 -17.63 49.03 9.97
N ASP A 159 -18.81 48.48 9.70
CA ASP A 159 -19.94 49.17 9.04
C ASP A 159 -20.51 50.26 9.96
#